data_326c780d38a7c04ab08a806d5dcad18e
#
_entry.id   326c780d38a7c04ab08a806d5dcad18e
#
_cell.length_a   1.000
_cell.length_b   1.000
_cell.length_c   1.000
_cell.angle_alpha   90.00
_cell.angle_beta   90.00
_cell.angle_gamma   90.00
#
_symmetry.space_group_name_H-M   'P 1'
#
loop_
_entity.id
_entity.type
_entity.pdbx_description
1 polymer ?
#
loop_
_entity_poly.entity_id
_entity_poly.type
_entity_poly.pdbx_seq_one_letter_code
_entity_poly.pdbx_strand_id
1 'polypeptide(L)'
;ESLRGQLTQAQKLESIGRLAGGVAHDFNNMLGVILGHTELAQTQIDSAHPAFAELEEVRMAAKRSADLTRQLLAFARKQTIAPKVLDLNEVIGGLLNILSRLIGEDISLVWEPADGLWSISMDPSQVDQILTNLCVNARDAIDAAGTVTIRTENIALGETDCADRVGFYPGEFVRLLIADDGA
;
A
#
# COMPACT_ATOMS: atom_id res chain seq x y z
N GLU A 1 -24.43 -7.95 -18.09
CA GLU A 1 -23.89 -9.10 -17.31
C GLU A 1 -24.82 -9.37 -16.13
N SER A 2 -25.31 -10.62 -16.01
CA SER A 2 -26.39 -10.99 -15.11
C SER A 2 -25.96 -10.89 -13.65
N LEU A 3 -26.81 -10.37 -12.77
CA LEU A 3 -26.68 -10.36 -11.29
C LEU A 3 -26.15 -11.69 -10.72
N ARG A 4 -26.48 -12.82 -11.34
CA ARG A 4 -25.94 -14.14 -11.02
C ARG A 4 -24.43 -14.27 -11.25
N GLY A 5 -23.90 -13.68 -12.31
CA GLY A 5 -22.45 -13.69 -12.59
C GLY A 5 -21.66 -12.90 -11.55
N GLN A 6 -22.18 -11.74 -11.17
CA GLN A 6 -21.58 -10.90 -10.13
C GLN A 6 -21.61 -11.58 -8.76
N LEU A 7 -22.71 -12.26 -8.42
CA LEU A 7 -22.83 -13.00 -7.15
C LEU A 7 -21.84 -14.17 -7.09
N THR A 8 -21.71 -14.93 -8.19
CA THR A 8 -20.78 -16.06 -8.26
C THR A 8 -19.32 -15.60 -8.16
N GLN A 9 -18.99 -14.48 -8.80
CA GLN A 9 -17.66 -13.89 -8.72
C GLN A 9 -17.34 -13.36 -7.33
N ALA A 10 -18.30 -12.71 -6.67
CA ALA A 10 -18.16 -12.25 -5.28
C ALA A 10 -17.97 -13.43 -4.30
N GLN A 11 -18.72 -14.53 -4.45
CA GLN A 11 -18.54 -15.72 -3.63
C GLN A 11 -17.21 -16.42 -3.86
N LYS A 12 -16.71 -16.45 -5.11
CA LYS A 12 -15.40 -17.01 -5.45
C LYS A 12 -14.27 -16.20 -4.82
N LEU A 13 -14.36 -14.87 -4.90
CA LEU A 13 -13.40 -13.96 -4.26
C LEU A 13 -13.42 -14.08 -2.73
N GLU A 14 -14.60 -14.27 -2.13
CA GLU A 14 -14.73 -14.48 -0.69
C GLU A 14 -14.07 -15.77 -0.21
N SER A 15 -14.26 -16.86 -0.96
CA SER A 15 -13.65 -18.15 -0.65
C SER A 15 -12.13 -18.10 -0.79
N ILE A 16 -11.63 -17.43 -1.83
CA ILE A 16 -10.19 -17.19 -2.05
C ILE A 16 -9.63 -16.31 -0.92
N GLY A 17 -10.33 -15.26 -0.53
CA GLY A 17 -9.91 -14.37 0.56
C GLY A 17 -9.77 -15.09 1.90
N ARG A 18 -10.71 -15.96 2.25
CA ARG A 18 -10.66 -16.74 3.49
C ARG A 18 -9.53 -17.77 3.51
N LEU A 19 -9.30 -18.45 2.38
CA LEU A 19 -8.17 -19.39 2.23
C LEU A 19 -6.83 -18.65 2.26
N ALA A 20 -6.71 -17.54 1.53
CA ALA A 20 -5.50 -16.73 1.52
C ALA A 20 -5.18 -16.18 2.91
N GLY A 21 -6.18 -15.81 3.70
CA GLY A 21 -6.00 -15.35 5.08
C GLY A 21 -5.38 -16.39 6.01
N GLY A 22 -5.84 -17.63 5.94
CA GLY A 22 -5.27 -18.76 6.72
C GLY A 22 -3.85 -19.10 6.27
N VAL A 23 -3.67 -19.26 4.97
CA VAL A 23 -2.36 -19.60 4.38
C VAL A 23 -1.32 -18.50 4.68
N ALA A 24 -1.68 -17.24 4.53
CA ALA A 24 -0.75 -16.14 4.79
C ALA A 24 -0.38 -15.99 6.27
N HIS A 25 -1.29 -16.31 7.20
CA HIS A 25 -0.96 -16.39 8.62
C HIS A 25 0.13 -17.43 8.88
N ASP A 26 0.00 -18.62 8.29
CA ASP A 26 0.97 -19.70 8.48
C ASP A 26 2.31 -19.37 7.80
N PHE A 27 2.29 -18.74 6.63
CA PHE A 27 3.50 -18.22 5.98
C PHE A 27 4.22 -17.17 6.84
N ASN A 28 3.49 -16.21 7.41
CA ASN A 28 4.09 -15.20 8.29
C ASN A 28 4.74 -15.82 9.53
N ASN A 29 4.14 -16.86 10.09
CA ASN A 29 4.72 -17.58 11.23
C ASN A 29 6.05 -18.26 10.83
N MET A 30 6.08 -18.93 9.67
CA MET A 30 7.30 -19.57 9.17
C MET A 30 8.39 -18.54 8.86
N LEU A 31 8.05 -17.45 8.21
CA LEU A 31 8.99 -16.37 7.89
C LEU A 31 9.51 -15.67 9.16
N GLY A 32 8.68 -15.54 10.20
CA GLY A 32 9.11 -15.05 11.51
C GLY A 32 10.16 -15.94 12.16
N VAL A 33 9.99 -17.25 12.07
CA VAL A 33 10.99 -18.23 12.55
C VAL A 33 12.29 -18.12 11.75
N ILE A 34 12.21 -18.05 10.41
CA ILE A 34 13.40 -17.92 9.54
C ILE A 34 14.16 -16.63 9.89
N LEU A 35 13.48 -15.51 9.97
CA LEU A 35 14.09 -14.23 10.31
C LEU A 35 14.76 -14.26 11.68
N GLY A 36 14.05 -14.75 12.71
CA GLY A 36 14.58 -14.84 14.07
C GLY A 36 15.83 -15.74 14.17
N HIS A 37 15.82 -16.91 13.53
CA HIS A 37 17.00 -17.79 13.53
C HIS A 37 18.15 -17.23 12.70
N THR A 38 17.87 -16.54 11.61
CA THR A 38 18.92 -15.89 10.80
C THR A 38 19.58 -14.76 11.58
N GLU A 39 18.80 -13.91 12.25
CA GLU A 39 19.32 -12.86 13.12
C GLU A 39 20.16 -13.44 14.28
N LEU A 40 19.66 -14.50 14.91
CA LEU A 40 20.38 -15.19 15.99
C LEU A 40 21.72 -15.76 15.50
N ALA A 41 21.75 -16.38 14.33
CA ALA A 41 22.96 -16.91 13.73
C ALA A 41 23.97 -15.77 13.39
N GLN A 42 23.48 -14.63 12.89
CA GLN A 42 24.35 -13.46 12.62
C GLN A 42 24.99 -12.91 13.89
N THR A 43 24.32 -12.99 15.05
CA THR A 43 24.91 -12.53 16.34
C THR A 43 26.03 -13.45 16.85
N GLN A 44 26.11 -14.69 16.34
CA GLN A 44 27.07 -15.72 16.78
C GLN A 44 28.32 -15.81 15.91
N ILE A 45 28.36 -15.11 14.79
CA ILE A 45 29.49 -15.10 13.84
C ILE A 45 30.02 -13.69 13.64
N ASP A 46 31.32 -13.60 13.32
CA ASP A 46 31.94 -12.33 12.96
C ASP A 46 31.41 -11.81 11.62
N SER A 47 31.20 -10.51 11.49
CA SER A 47 30.76 -9.88 10.24
C SER A 47 31.70 -10.12 9.04
N ALA A 48 32.98 -10.43 9.29
CA ALA A 48 33.94 -10.82 8.27
C ALA A 48 33.83 -12.31 7.88
N HIS A 49 33.02 -13.10 8.57
CA HIS A 49 32.87 -14.52 8.24
C HIS A 49 32.08 -14.68 6.93
N PRO A 50 32.53 -15.53 5.97
CA PRO A 50 31.83 -15.71 4.69
C PRO A 50 30.34 -16.00 4.80
N ALA A 51 29.92 -16.79 5.81
CA ALA A 51 28.52 -17.11 6.05
C ALA A 51 27.67 -15.91 6.48
N PHE A 52 28.27 -14.78 6.87
CA PHE A 52 27.49 -13.59 7.27
C PHE A 52 26.74 -12.99 6.06
N ALA A 53 27.40 -12.92 4.91
CA ALA A 53 26.78 -12.45 3.67
C ALA A 53 25.64 -13.39 3.21
N GLU A 54 25.83 -14.69 3.30
CA GLU A 54 24.81 -15.68 2.96
C GLU A 54 23.57 -15.57 3.87
N LEU A 55 23.78 -15.38 5.17
CA LEU A 55 22.68 -15.16 6.13
C LEU A 55 21.96 -13.84 5.85
N GLU A 56 22.66 -12.81 5.43
CA GLU A 56 22.04 -11.53 5.06
C GLU A 56 21.14 -11.69 3.82
N GLU A 57 21.57 -12.47 2.81
CA GLU A 57 20.72 -12.78 1.66
C GLU A 57 19.46 -13.56 2.06
N VAL A 58 19.59 -14.55 2.95
CA VAL A 58 18.45 -15.29 3.50
C VAL A 58 17.49 -14.35 4.24
N ARG A 59 18.02 -13.45 5.07
CA ARG A 59 17.23 -12.47 5.80
C ARG A 59 16.47 -11.53 4.85
N MET A 60 17.14 -11.05 3.81
CA MET A 60 16.52 -10.19 2.79
C MET A 60 15.43 -10.91 2.00
N ALA A 61 15.66 -12.18 1.63
CA ALA A 61 14.67 -12.99 0.93
C ALA A 61 13.43 -13.25 1.80
N ALA A 62 13.63 -13.60 3.08
CA ALA A 62 12.55 -13.83 4.02
C ALA A 62 11.72 -12.54 4.25
N LYS A 63 12.37 -11.38 4.34
CA LYS A 63 11.72 -10.09 4.50
C LYS A 63 10.86 -9.74 3.28
N ARG A 64 11.39 -9.90 2.06
CA ARG A 64 10.62 -9.72 0.81
C ARG A 64 9.42 -10.66 0.74
N SER A 65 9.58 -11.91 1.15
CA SER A 65 8.48 -12.89 1.18
C SER A 65 7.39 -12.51 2.19
N ALA A 66 7.75 -11.95 3.35
CA ALA A 66 6.81 -11.43 4.33
C ALA A 66 6.02 -10.22 3.80
N ASP A 67 6.68 -9.36 3.05
CA ASP A 67 6.03 -8.20 2.40
C ASP A 67 5.00 -8.64 1.35
N LEU A 68 5.37 -9.60 0.48
CA LEU A 68 4.45 -10.22 -0.48
C LEU A 68 3.26 -10.88 0.20
N THR A 69 3.48 -11.57 1.30
CA THR A 69 2.41 -12.23 2.07
C THR A 69 1.46 -11.19 2.67
N ARG A 70 1.98 -10.06 3.15
CA ARG A 70 1.17 -8.93 3.64
C ARG A 70 0.32 -8.31 2.53
N GLN A 71 0.87 -8.13 1.33
CA GLN A 71 0.13 -7.63 0.16
C GLN A 71 -0.99 -8.59 -0.25
N LEU A 72 -0.74 -9.89 -0.26
CA LEU A 72 -1.74 -10.94 -0.51
C LEU A 72 -2.86 -10.90 0.55
N LEU A 73 -2.51 -10.71 1.82
CA LEU A 73 -3.48 -10.56 2.91
C LEU A 73 -4.33 -9.30 2.79
N ALA A 74 -3.73 -8.19 2.36
CA ALA A 74 -4.46 -6.94 2.13
C ALA A 74 -5.51 -7.11 1.01
N PHE A 75 -5.18 -7.88 -0.04
CA PHE A 75 -6.12 -8.23 -1.11
C PHE A 75 -7.20 -9.22 -0.64
N ALA A 76 -6.86 -10.14 0.26
CA ALA A 76 -7.74 -11.23 0.72
C ALA A 76 -8.67 -10.84 1.89
N ARG A 77 -8.30 -9.84 2.68
CA ARG A 77 -9.14 -9.38 3.78
C ARG A 77 -10.32 -8.59 3.23
N LYS A 78 -11.52 -9.15 3.34
CA LYS A 78 -12.73 -8.35 3.48
C LYS A 78 -12.60 -7.58 4.81
N GLN A 79 -11.92 -6.46 4.81
CA GLN A 79 -12.11 -5.50 5.87
C GLN A 79 -13.59 -5.10 5.82
N THR A 80 -14.29 -5.19 6.94
CA THR A 80 -15.62 -4.60 7.04
C THR A 80 -15.42 -3.10 6.84
N ILE A 81 -15.65 -2.65 5.60
CA ILE A 81 -15.48 -1.25 5.22
C ILE A 81 -16.45 -0.45 6.08
N ALA A 82 -15.94 0.41 6.92
CA ALA A 82 -16.71 1.33 7.77
C ALA A 82 -16.47 2.79 7.32
N PRO A 83 -17.16 3.26 6.27
CA PRO A 83 -16.97 4.60 5.77
C PRO A 83 -17.32 5.62 6.85
N LYS A 84 -16.49 6.64 6.96
CA LYS A 84 -16.69 7.80 7.83
C LYS A 84 -16.50 9.06 7.01
N VAL A 85 -17.20 10.11 7.40
CA VAL A 85 -16.90 11.45 6.87
C VAL A 85 -15.55 11.87 7.45
N LEU A 86 -14.60 12.16 6.60
CA LEU A 86 -13.23 12.51 7.00
C LEU A 86 -12.67 13.66 6.14
N ASP A 87 -11.73 14.38 6.70
CA ASP A 87 -10.83 15.25 5.99
C ASP A 87 -9.60 14.45 5.52
N LEU A 88 -9.43 14.37 4.21
CA LEU A 88 -8.34 13.59 3.63
C LEU A 88 -6.96 14.19 3.96
N ASN A 89 -6.86 15.53 4.11
CA ASN A 89 -5.61 16.18 4.49
C ASN A 89 -5.18 15.80 5.92
N GLU A 90 -6.12 15.71 6.87
CA GLU A 90 -5.82 15.27 8.23
C GLU A 90 -5.32 13.82 8.26
N VAL A 91 -5.99 12.93 7.52
CA VAL A 91 -5.61 11.51 7.46
C VAL A 91 -4.22 11.37 6.84
N ILE A 92 -3.95 12.00 5.70
CA ILE A 92 -2.64 11.94 5.04
C ILE A 92 -1.57 12.56 5.92
N GLY A 93 -1.83 13.72 6.55
CA GLY A 93 -0.91 14.39 7.45
C GLY A 93 -0.44 13.49 8.60
N GLY A 94 -1.35 12.66 9.15
CA GLY A 94 -1.02 11.67 10.17
C GLY A 94 -0.12 10.53 9.69
N LEU A 95 -0.11 10.25 8.38
CA LEU A 95 0.66 9.16 7.79
C LEU A 95 2.04 9.57 7.26
N LEU A 96 2.31 10.86 7.04
CA LEU A 96 3.53 11.34 6.38
C LEU A 96 4.81 10.79 7.01
N ASN A 97 4.90 10.74 8.34
CA ASN A 97 6.07 10.20 9.03
C ASN A 97 6.28 8.70 8.78
N ILE A 98 5.19 7.95 8.65
CA ILE A 98 5.25 6.51 8.36
C ILE A 98 5.65 6.30 6.89
N LEU A 99 5.04 7.06 5.99
CA LEU A 99 5.32 7.00 4.56
C LEU A 99 6.77 7.39 4.26
N SER A 100 7.29 8.47 4.86
CA SER A 100 8.68 8.89 4.70
C SER A 100 9.66 7.79 5.12
N ARG A 101 9.41 7.11 6.25
CA ARG A 101 10.24 5.97 6.67
C ARG A 101 10.13 4.76 5.74
N LEU A 102 8.96 4.57 5.13
CA LEU A 102 8.70 3.45 4.23
C LEU A 102 9.42 3.59 2.90
N ILE A 103 9.49 4.82 2.35
CA ILE A 103 10.18 5.09 1.08
C ILE A 103 11.70 5.20 1.24
N GLY A 104 12.20 5.47 2.46
CA GLY A 104 13.64 5.57 2.75
C GLY A 104 14.18 7.00 2.75
N GLU A 105 15.43 7.16 3.21
CA GLU A 105 16.06 8.47 3.40
C GLU A 105 16.52 9.11 2.08
N ASP A 106 16.70 8.32 1.03
CA ASP A 106 17.17 8.78 -0.28
C ASP A 106 16.05 9.42 -1.13
N ILE A 107 14.79 9.26 -0.71
CA ILE A 107 13.62 9.77 -1.43
C ILE A 107 12.94 10.88 -0.63
N SER A 108 12.78 12.05 -1.26
CA SER A 108 12.08 13.19 -0.67
C SER A 108 10.57 13.03 -0.81
N LEU A 109 9.83 13.08 0.31
CA LEU A 109 8.37 13.11 0.31
C LEU A 109 7.87 14.55 0.37
N VAL A 110 7.21 14.99 -0.70
CA VAL A 110 6.61 16.33 -0.79
C VAL A 110 5.10 16.22 -0.57
N TRP A 111 4.56 17.01 0.35
CA TRP A 111 3.16 17.06 0.67
C TRP A 111 2.56 18.42 0.29
N GLU A 112 1.56 18.43 -0.59
CA GLU A 112 0.90 19.61 -1.12
C GLU A 112 -0.62 19.51 -0.89
N PRO A 113 -1.11 19.86 0.33
CA PRO A 113 -2.53 19.85 0.62
C PRO A 113 -3.24 21.06 -0.03
N ALA A 114 -4.44 20.84 -0.55
CA ALA A 114 -5.32 21.95 -0.94
C ALA A 114 -5.94 22.59 0.29
N ASP A 115 -6.02 23.91 0.30
CA ASP A 115 -6.79 24.65 1.30
C ASP A 115 -8.30 24.42 1.07
N GLY A 116 -9.05 24.22 2.16
CA GLY A 116 -10.50 24.06 2.10
C GLY A 116 -10.94 22.81 1.34
N LEU A 117 -10.22 21.69 1.52
CA LEU A 117 -10.56 20.42 0.90
C LEU A 117 -11.94 19.95 1.36
N TRP A 118 -12.75 19.44 0.45
CA TRP A 118 -14.06 18.87 0.78
C TRP A 118 -13.93 17.58 1.57
N SER A 119 -14.87 17.36 2.48
CA SER A 119 -14.94 16.11 3.21
C SER A 119 -15.41 14.97 2.30
N ILE A 120 -14.83 13.78 2.49
CA ILE A 120 -15.21 12.58 1.77
C ILE A 120 -15.74 11.51 2.73
N SER A 121 -16.57 10.61 2.20
CA SER A 121 -17.03 9.42 2.95
C SER A 121 -16.20 8.21 2.52
N MET A 122 -15.21 7.83 3.33
CA MET A 122 -14.28 6.73 3.05
C MET A 122 -13.83 6.07 4.36
N ASP A 123 -13.41 4.81 4.28
CA ASP A 123 -12.78 4.15 5.41
C ASP A 123 -11.32 4.63 5.51
N PRO A 124 -10.87 5.19 6.65
CA PRO A 124 -9.48 5.64 6.82
C PRO A 124 -8.45 4.57 6.47
N SER A 125 -8.72 3.30 6.80
CA SER A 125 -7.81 2.20 6.51
C SER A 125 -7.60 1.95 5.00
N GLN A 126 -8.58 2.32 4.17
CA GLN A 126 -8.43 2.29 2.71
C GLN A 126 -7.50 3.40 2.22
N VAL A 127 -7.54 4.58 2.85
CA VAL A 127 -6.60 5.68 2.55
C VAL A 127 -5.18 5.23 2.86
N ASP A 128 -4.96 4.66 4.06
CA ASP A 128 -3.66 4.12 4.49
C ASP A 128 -3.13 3.10 3.49
N GLN A 129 -3.98 2.19 3.05
CA GLN A 129 -3.62 1.13 2.10
C GLN A 129 -3.26 1.69 0.71
N ILE A 130 -4.05 2.63 0.19
CA ILE A 130 -3.80 3.28 -1.10
C ILE A 130 -2.46 3.99 -1.07
N LEU A 131 -2.23 4.84 -0.06
CA LEU A 131 -1.00 5.62 0.08
C LEU A 131 0.22 4.72 0.24
N THR A 132 0.15 3.72 1.10
CA THR A 132 1.24 2.75 1.32
C THR A 132 1.61 2.04 0.02
N ASN A 133 0.62 1.52 -0.71
CA ASN A 133 0.86 0.78 -1.95
C ASN A 133 1.48 1.70 -3.03
N LEU A 134 0.96 2.92 -3.19
CA LEU A 134 1.47 3.84 -4.20
C LEU A 134 2.86 4.37 -3.84
N CYS A 135 3.14 4.68 -2.57
CA CYS A 135 4.46 5.10 -2.13
C CYS A 135 5.51 3.98 -2.27
N VAL A 136 5.14 2.72 -2.00
CA VAL A 136 6.04 1.57 -2.25
C VAL A 136 6.34 1.41 -3.74
N ASN A 137 5.31 1.52 -4.60
CA ASN A 137 5.50 1.44 -6.05
C ASN A 137 6.39 2.59 -6.55
N ALA A 138 6.18 3.82 -6.09
CA ALA A 138 7.00 4.97 -6.40
C ALA A 138 8.46 4.76 -5.98
N ARG A 139 8.69 4.28 -4.74
CA ARG A 139 10.04 3.92 -4.27
C ARG A 139 10.72 2.90 -5.16
N ASP A 140 9.98 1.85 -5.56
CA ASP A 140 10.53 0.76 -6.36
C ASP A 140 10.80 1.18 -7.82
N ALA A 141 10.19 2.29 -8.29
CA ALA A 141 10.44 2.90 -9.60
C ALA A 141 11.62 3.90 -9.58
N ILE A 142 12.05 4.36 -8.41
CA ILE A 142 13.16 5.30 -8.24
C ILE A 142 14.46 4.52 -7.97
N ASP A 143 15.40 4.56 -8.90
CA ASP A 143 16.64 3.75 -8.83
C ASP A 143 17.64 4.20 -7.75
N ALA A 144 17.68 5.47 -7.39
CA ALA A 144 18.67 6.02 -6.44
C ALA A 144 18.05 7.05 -5.51
N ALA A 145 18.10 8.34 -5.87
CA ALA A 145 17.47 9.44 -5.14
C ALA A 145 16.38 10.06 -6.00
N GLY A 146 15.29 10.48 -5.37
CA GLY A 146 14.17 11.06 -6.10
C GLY A 146 13.15 11.72 -5.21
N THR A 147 11.98 12.02 -5.79
CA THR A 147 10.92 12.75 -5.11
C THR A 147 9.58 12.05 -5.35
N VAL A 148 8.84 11.83 -4.27
CA VAL A 148 7.43 11.43 -4.32
C VAL A 148 6.59 12.61 -3.85
N THR A 149 5.69 13.07 -4.71
CA THR A 149 4.77 14.17 -4.40
C THR A 149 3.36 13.63 -4.17
N ILE A 150 2.77 13.97 -3.03
CA ILE A 150 1.37 13.70 -2.71
C ILE A 150 0.64 15.04 -2.73
N ARG A 151 -0.45 15.13 -3.51
CA ARG A 151 -1.26 16.34 -3.62
C ARG A 151 -2.73 16.02 -3.50
N THR A 152 -3.49 16.92 -2.88
CA THR A 152 -4.96 16.88 -2.86
C THR A 152 -5.54 18.12 -3.53
N GLU A 153 -6.71 17.98 -4.11
CA GLU A 153 -7.44 19.13 -4.67
C GLU A 153 -8.94 18.83 -4.80
N ASN A 154 -9.73 19.87 -4.80
CA ASN A 154 -11.15 19.81 -5.17
C ASN A 154 -11.29 19.93 -6.68
N ILE A 155 -12.03 19.04 -7.31
CA ILE A 155 -12.32 19.08 -8.74
C ILE A 155 -13.82 18.97 -8.98
N ALA A 156 -14.34 19.73 -9.95
CA ALA A 156 -15.69 19.56 -10.47
C ALA A 156 -15.58 18.99 -11.89
N LEU A 157 -16.22 17.85 -12.15
CA LEU A 157 -16.28 17.23 -13.47
C LEU A 157 -17.63 17.57 -14.11
N GLY A 158 -17.59 18.08 -15.34
CA GLY A 158 -18.76 18.31 -16.18
C GLY A 158 -19.09 17.12 -17.06
N GLU A 159 -20.20 17.20 -17.80
CA GLU A 159 -20.61 16.14 -18.73
C GLU A 159 -19.55 15.88 -19.83
N THR A 160 -18.87 16.91 -20.30
CA THR A 160 -17.80 16.83 -21.29
C THR A 160 -16.57 16.10 -20.78
N ASP A 161 -16.26 16.24 -19.49
CA ASP A 161 -15.10 15.59 -18.88
C ASP A 161 -15.31 14.07 -18.69
N CYS A 162 -16.58 13.67 -18.65
CA CYS A 162 -17.00 12.29 -18.40
C CYS A 162 -17.35 11.51 -19.69
N ALA A 163 -17.56 12.19 -20.82
CA ALA A 163 -18.12 11.62 -22.05
C ALA A 163 -17.35 10.40 -22.57
N ASP A 164 -16.01 10.42 -22.50
CA ASP A 164 -15.12 9.37 -23.02
C ASP A 164 -14.51 8.47 -21.92
N ARG A 165 -14.98 8.60 -20.67
CA ARG A 165 -14.40 7.87 -19.52
C ARG A 165 -15.43 6.98 -18.86
N VAL A 166 -15.30 5.67 -19.07
CA VAL A 166 -16.19 4.68 -18.44
C VAL A 166 -16.05 4.72 -16.90
N GLY A 167 -17.18 4.90 -16.22
CA GLY A 167 -17.23 4.96 -14.75
C GLY A 167 -17.09 6.36 -14.16
N PHE A 168 -16.88 7.39 -14.98
CA PHE A 168 -16.92 8.77 -14.54
C PHE A 168 -18.33 9.36 -14.71
N TYR A 169 -18.72 10.21 -13.80
CA TYR A 169 -20.00 10.93 -13.83
C TYR A 169 -19.79 12.38 -13.37
N PRO A 170 -20.59 13.32 -13.85
CA PRO A 170 -20.49 14.71 -13.43
C PRO A 170 -20.74 14.87 -11.94
N GLY A 171 -19.97 15.74 -11.30
CA GLY A 171 -20.09 16.01 -9.88
C GLY A 171 -18.86 16.67 -9.26
N GLU A 172 -18.90 16.84 -7.97
CA GLU A 172 -17.82 17.38 -7.14
C GLU A 172 -17.03 16.22 -6.50
N PHE A 173 -15.71 16.28 -6.64
CA PHE A 173 -14.81 15.22 -6.19
C PHE A 173 -13.58 15.80 -5.50
N VAL A 174 -13.02 15.02 -4.60
CA VAL A 174 -11.66 15.23 -4.10
C VAL A 174 -10.72 14.37 -4.93
N ARG A 175 -9.70 14.99 -5.51
CA ARG A 175 -8.63 14.31 -6.23
C ARG A 175 -7.43 14.14 -5.33
N LEU A 176 -6.96 12.90 -5.19
CA LEU A 176 -5.67 12.54 -4.63
C LEU A 176 -4.73 12.21 -5.79
N LEU A 177 -3.61 12.89 -5.87
CA LEU A 177 -2.58 12.69 -6.87
C LEU A 177 -1.30 12.28 -6.17
N ILE A 178 -0.67 11.21 -6.67
CA ILE A 178 0.66 10.77 -6.24
C ILE A 178 1.50 10.70 -7.50
N ALA A 179 2.63 11.39 -7.50
CA ALA A 179 3.57 11.43 -8.60
C ALA A 179 4.97 11.16 -8.08
N ASP A 180 5.75 10.42 -8.84
CA ASP A 180 7.17 10.19 -8.63
C ASP A 180 7.95 10.63 -9.87
N ASP A 181 9.27 10.78 -9.70
CA ASP A 181 10.21 11.11 -10.76
C ASP A 181 11.04 9.89 -11.21
N GLY A 182 10.54 8.70 -10.91
CA GLY A 182 11.08 7.42 -11.36
C GLY A 182 10.88 7.13 -12.86
N ALA A 183 11.39 6.00 -13.31
CA ALA A 183 11.35 5.57 -14.71
C ALA A 183 10.01 4.92 -15.11
#